data_2533a5fb816e26b46d14a828f366d9bf
#
_entry.id   2533a5fb816e26b46d14a828f366d9bf
#
_cell.length_a   1.000
_cell.length_b   1.000
_cell.length_c   1.000
_cell.angle_alpha   90.00
_cell.angle_beta   90.00
_cell.angle_gamma   90.00
#
_symmetry.space_group_name_H-M   'P 1'
#
loop_
_entity.id
_entity.type
_entity.pdbx_description
1 polymer ?
#
loop_
_entity_poly.entity_id
_entity_poly.type
_entity_poly.pdbx_seq_one_letter_code
_entity_poly.pdbx_strand_id
1 'polypeptide(L)'
;MGRAVGIVSLVLGTLVIGLMMTSQSWRASDRKSASAEINRAAQTAAEVKLQQAAFAVEQFHALNGTYAASSLGGLGVRLARADASSYCLESGTGATLAHLAGPGGTPSAGACQ
;
A
#
# COMPACT_ATOMS: atom_id res chain seq x y z
N MET A 1 4.23 19.91 53.26
CA MET A 1 3.85 18.97 52.22
C MET A 1 3.66 19.61 50.83
N GLY A 2 3.27 20.86 50.69
CA GLY A 2 3.11 21.52 49.37
C GLY A 2 4.37 21.71 48.55
N ARG A 3 5.55 21.79 49.17
CA ARG A 3 6.82 21.98 48.46
C ARG A 3 7.33 20.72 47.76
N ALA A 4 7.08 19.54 48.35
CA ALA A 4 7.51 18.27 47.74
C ALA A 4 6.68 17.89 46.50
N VAL A 5 5.40 18.19 46.50
CA VAL A 5 4.49 17.94 45.39
C VAL A 5 4.85 18.82 44.19
N GLY A 6 5.22 20.08 44.42
CA GLY A 6 5.65 21.00 43.37
C GLY A 6 6.93 20.56 42.64
N ILE A 7 7.90 20.05 43.38
CA ILE A 7 9.18 19.58 42.81
C ILE A 7 8.97 18.31 41.97
N VAL A 8 8.17 17.36 42.48
CA VAL A 8 7.87 16.13 41.74
C VAL A 8 7.13 16.44 40.43
N SER A 9 6.17 17.37 40.48
CA SER A 9 5.43 17.79 39.27
C SER A 9 6.34 18.45 38.25
N LEU A 10 7.30 19.26 38.69
CA LEU A 10 8.23 19.97 37.82
C LEU A 10 9.22 19.00 37.16
N VAL A 11 9.71 17.99 37.89
CA VAL A 11 10.60 16.96 37.37
C VAL A 11 9.88 16.08 36.35
N LEU A 12 8.64 15.69 36.60
CA LEU A 12 7.83 14.93 35.66
C LEU A 12 7.55 15.73 34.37
N GLY A 13 7.25 17.02 34.49
CA GLY A 13 7.01 17.88 33.34
C GLY A 13 8.23 18.03 32.45
N THR A 14 9.42 18.22 33.02
CA THR A 14 10.66 18.33 32.24
C THR A 14 11.05 17.02 31.56
N LEU A 15 10.77 15.89 32.20
CA LEU A 15 11.05 14.57 31.64
C LEU A 15 10.15 14.26 30.41
N VAL A 16 8.88 14.62 30.48
CA VAL A 16 7.95 14.46 29.34
C VAL A 16 8.35 15.35 28.16
N ILE A 17 8.73 16.61 28.43
CA ILE A 17 9.20 17.52 27.38
C ILE A 17 10.49 17.00 26.71
N GLY A 18 11.43 16.49 27.52
CA GLY A 18 12.66 15.90 27.01
C GLY A 18 12.41 14.70 26.12
N LEU A 19 11.47 13.83 26.48
CA LEU A 19 11.09 12.66 25.68
C LEU A 19 10.41 13.07 24.37
N MET A 20 9.57 14.10 24.37
CA MET A 20 8.95 14.60 23.16
C MET A 20 9.95 15.22 22.18
N MET A 21 10.94 15.94 22.68
CA MET A 21 11.98 16.53 21.84
C MET A 21 12.88 15.46 21.20
N THR A 22 13.25 14.43 21.96
CA THR A 22 14.03 13.31 21.40
C THR A 22 13.26 12.54 20.35
N SER A 23 11.96 12.32 20.52
CA SER A 23 11.15 11.65 19.50
C SER A 23 11.02 12.45 18.21
N GLN A 24 11.02 13.79 18.27
CA GLN A 24 11.01 14.63 17.08
C GLN A 24 12.34 14.60 16.32
N SER A 25 13.47 14.54 17.00
CA SER A 25 14.78 14.44 16.35
C SER A 25 14.97 13.09 15.64
N TRP A 26 14.41 12.02 16.19
CA TRP A 26 14.40 10.72 15.54
C TRP A 26 13.58 10.72 14.25
N ARG A 27 12.43 11.39 14.26
CA ARG A 27 11.60 11.55 13.05
C ARG A 27 12.30 12.33 11.94
N ALA A 28 13.11 13.32 12.29
CA ALA A 28 13.84 14.11 11.30
C ALA A 28 14.97 13.32 10.62
N SER A 29 15.65 12.43 11.37
CA SER A 29 16.71 11.57 10.80
C SER A 29 16.16 10.41 9.95
N ASP A 30 14.92 10.00 10.19
CA ASP A 30 14.27 8.87 9.51
C ASP A 30 13.43 9.28 8.28
N ARG A 31 13.43 10.54 7.87
CA ARG A 31 12.63 10.99 6.72
C ARG A 31 12.96 10.25 5.43
N LYS A 32 14.23 9.90 5.20
CA LYS A 32 14.64 9.11 4.04
C LYS A 32 14.15 7.66 4.12
N SER A 33 14.19 7.06 5.32
CA SER A 33 13.65 5.73 5.58
C SER A 33 12.13 5.70 5.50
N ALA A 34 11.46 6.76 5.99
CA ALA A 34 10.01 6.87 5.95
C ALA A 34 9.45 6.94 4.53
N SER A 35 10.11 7.66 3.61
CA SER A 35 9.69 7.71 2.21
C SER A 35 9.84 6.36 1.51
N ALA A 36 10.89 5.60 1.82
CA ALA A 36 11.09 4.24 1.30
C ALA A 36 10.01 3.28 1.83
N GLU A 37 9.63 3.40 3.11
CA GLU A 37 8.57 2.60 3.71
C GLU A 37 7.20 2.94 3.14
N ILE A 38 6.90 4.22 2.90
CA ILE A 38 5.67 4.66 2.26
C ILE A 38 5.57 4.09 0.84
N ASN A 39 6.66 4.10 0.08
CA ASN A 39 6.68 3.52 -1.26
C ASN A 39 6.46 1.99 -1.23
N ARG A 40 7.04 1.28 -0.27
CA ARG A 40 6.79 -0.15 -0.07
C ARG A 40 5.35 -0.43 0.30
N ALA A 41 4.77 0.37 1.20
CA ALA A 41 3.37 0.23 1.58
C ALA A 41 2.43 0.48 0.39
N ALA A 42 2.71 1.50 -0.44
CA ALA A 42 1.95 1.78 -1.64
C ALA A 42 2.06 0.64 -2.67
N GLN A 43 3.24 0.07 -2.83
CA GLN A 43 3.47 -1.08 -3.70
C GLN A 43 2.73 -2.32 -3.21
N THR A 44 2.77 -2.62 -1.92
CA THR A 44 2.01 -3.72 -1.32
C THR A 44 0.51 -3.52 -1.49
N ALA A 45 0.00 -2.29 -1.30
CA ALA A 45 -1.40 -1.96 -1.53
C ALA A 45 -1.80 -2.19 -2.99
N ALA A 46 -0.95 -1.83 -3.95
CA ALA A 46 -1.18 -2.09 -5.36
C ALA A 46 -1.25 -3.59 -5.66
N GLU A 47 -0.35 -4.37 -5.08
CA GLU A 47 -0.34 -5.84 -5.23
C GLU A 47 -1.61 -6.48 -4.67
N VAL A 48 -2.08 -6.03 -3.50
CA VAL A 48 -3.34 -6.52 -2.90
C VAL A 48 -4.52 -6.18 -3.79
N LYS A 49 -4.58 -4.97 -4.35
CA LYS A 49 -5.63 -4.59 -5.30
C LYS A 49 -5.61 -5.45 -6.55
N LEU A 50 -4.43 -5.78 -7.07
CA LEU A 50 -4.29 -6.68 -8.22
C LEU A 50 -4.82 -8.07 -7.91
N GLN A 51 -4.56 -8.61 -6.74
CA GLN A 51 -5.09 -9.92 -6.31
C GLN A 51 -6.61 -9.91 -6.19
N GLN A 52 -7.17 -8.86 -5.61
CA GLN A 52 -8.63 -8.69 -5.53
C GLN A 52 -9.27 -8.57 -6.91
N ALA A 53 -8.66 -7.79 -7.80
CA ALA A 53 -9.12 -7.64 -9.17
C ALA A 53 -9.01 -8.94 -9.95
N ALA A 54 -7.93 -9.70 -9.76
CA ALA A 54 -7.75 -11.01 -10.38
C ALA A 54 -8.88 -11.97 -9.97
N PHE A 55 -9.26 -11.97 -8.70
CA PHE A 55 -10.37 -12.77 -8.22
C PHE A 55 -11.69 -12.36 -8.89
N ALA A 56 -11.96 -11.07 -9.02
CA ALA A 56 -13.15 -10.57 -9.69
C ALA A 56 -13.18 -10.95 -11.18
N VAL A 57 -12.03 -10.88 -11.86
CA VAL A 57 -11.90 -11.29 -13.27
C VAL A 57 -12.09 -12.79 -13.43
N GLU A 58 -11.58 -13.59 -12.50
CA GLU A 58 -11.79 -15.04 -12.51
C GLU A 58 -13.26 -15.41 -12.32
N GLN A 59 -13.97 -14.72 -11.44
CA GLN A 59 -15.42 -14.91 -11.28
C GLN A 59 -16.17 -14.56 -12.55
N PHE A 60 -15.79 -13.48 -13.21
CA PHE A 60 -16.39 -13.10 -14.49
C PHE A 60 -16.16 -14.18 -15.54
N HIS A 61 -14.95 -14.73 -15.62
CA HIS A 61 -14.63 -15.83 -16.54
C HIS A 61 -15.46 -17.08 -16.24
N ALA A 62 -15.65 -17.42 -14.97
CA ALA A 62 -16.47 -18.57 -14.58
C ALA A 62 -17.92 -18.43 -15.03
N LEU A 63 -18.46 -17.20 -15.05
CA LEU A 63 -19.82 -16.92 -15.46
C LEU A 63 -19.98 -16.77 -16.98
N ASN A 64 -18.97 -16.24 -17.67
CA ASN A 64 -19.07 -15.82 -19.07
C ASN A 64 -18.16 -16.62 -20.03
N GLY A 65 -17.25 -17.43 -19.51
CA GLY A 65 -16.34 -18.22 -20.34
C GLY A 65 -15.22 -17.43 -21.00
N THR A 66 -15.05 -16.14 -20.66
CA THR A 66 -14.05 -15.27 -21.25
C THR A 66 -13.63 -14.19 -20.23
N TYR A 67 -12.42 -13.68 -20.35
CA TYR A 67 -11.96 -12.50 -19.61
C TYR A 67 -12.28 -11.19 -20.34
N ALA A 68 -12.52 -11.27 -21.63
CA ALA A 68 -12.86 -10.10 -22.43
C ALA A 68 -14.15 -9.45 -21.91
N ALA A 69 -14.20 -8.12 -21.90
CA ALA A 69 -15.32 -7.32 -21.41
C ALA A 69 -15.55 -7.38 -19.87
N SER A 70 -14.65 -7.96 -19.08
CA SER A 70 -14.72 -7.86 -17.63
C SER A 70 -14.58 -6.40 -17.17
N SER A 71 -15.26 -6.06 -16.09
CA SER A 71 -15.27 -4.69 -15.54
C SER A 71 -14.68 -4.67 -14.15
N LEU A 72 -13.73 -3.77 -13.93
CA LEU A 72 -13.03 -3.57 -12.66
C LEU A 72 -13.32 -2.20 -12.04
N GLY A 73 -14.46 -1.61 -12.36
CA GLY A 73 -14.85 -0.30 -11.82
C GLY A 73 -14.83 -0.28 -10.29
N GLY A 74 -14.21 0.74 -9.70
CA GLY A 74 -14.15 0.94 -8.27
C GLY A 74 -13.00 0.25 -7.54
N LEU A 75 -12.21 -0.59 -8.20
CA LEU A 75 -11.07 -1.29 -7.58
C LEU A 75 -9.74 -0.54 -7.72
N GLY A 76 -9.67 0.52 -8.51
CA GLY A 76 -8.44 1.25 -8.76
C GLY A 76 -7.41 0.46 -9.60
N VAL A 77 -7.86 -0.55 -10.32
CA VAL A 77 -7.06 -1.41 -11.18
C VAL A 77 -7.51 -1.25 -12.62
N ARG A 78 -6.57 -1.19 -13.54
CA ARG A 78 -6.84 -1.12 -14.98
C ARG A 78 -6.73 -2.51 -15.61
N LEU A 79 -7.66 -2.84 -16.48
CA LEU A 79 -7.57 -4.01 -17.32
C LEU A 79 -6.78 -3.63 -18.58
N ALA A 80 -5.47 -3.89 -18.58
CA ALA A 80 -4.60 -3.50 -19.68
C ALA A 80 -4.78 -4.40 -20.92
N ARG A 81 -5.07 -5.67 -20.69
CA ARG A 81 -5.33 -6.64 -21.74
C ARG A 81 -6.26 -7.73 -21.21
N ALA A 82 -7.19 -8.18 -22.04
CA ALA A 82 -8.02 -9.33 -21.72
C ALA A 82 -8.50 -9.98 -23.02
N ASP A 83 -8.45 -11.30 -23.07
CA ASP A 83 -9.00 -12.11 -24.15
C ASP A 83 -9.77 -13.30 -23.57
N ALA A 84 -10.09 -14.29 -24.41
CA ALA A 84 -10.87 -15.44 -23.95
C ALA A 84 -10.14 -16.32 -22.91
N SER A 85 -8.81 -16.31 -22.90
CA SER A 85 -7.99 -17.24 -22.13
C SER A 85 -6.96 -16.58 -21.21
N SER A 86 -6.71 -15.29 -21.38
CA SER A 86 -5.71 -14.57 -20.60
C SER A 86 -6.11 -13.12 -20.32
N TYR A 87 -5.43 -12.52 -19.33
CA TYR A 87 -5.63 -11.12 -18.99
C TYR A 87 -4.35 -10.53 -18.37
N CYS A 88 -4.24 -9.23 -18.38
CA CYS A 88 -3.20 -8.52 -17.64
C CYS A 88 -3.78 -7.27 -16.98
N LEU A 89 -3.56 -7.16 -15.68
CA LEU A 89 -4.04 -6.06 -14.84
C LEU A 89 -2.89 -5.16 -14.45
N GLU A 90 -3.16 -3.87 -14.31
CA GLU A 90 -2.19 -2.89 -13.81
C GLU A 90 -2.79 -2.07 -12.67
N SER A 91 -1.97 -1.77 -11.67
CA SER A 91 -2.32 -0.89 -10.57
C SER A 91 -1.14 -0.02 -10.19
N GLY A 92 -1.42 1.21 -9.71
CA GLY A 92 -0.40 2.17 -9.36
C GLY A 92 0.08 3.01 -10.55
N THR A 93 1.07 3.85 -10.30
CA THR A 93 1.66 4.74 -11.30
C THR A 93 3.15 4.93 -11.00
N GLY A 94 3.97 5.16 -12.04
CA GLY A 94 5.39 5.43 -11.88
C GLY A 94 6.13 4.34 -11.13
N ALA A 95 6.80 4.70 -10.03
CA ALA A 95 7.59 3.78 -9.22
C ALA A 95 6.75 2.74 -8.47
N THR A 96 5.45 2.96 -8.31
CA THR A 96 4.53 2.04 -7.64
C THR A 96 3.72 1.19 -8.60
N LEU A 97 3.95 1.32 -9.91
CA LEU A 97 3.25 0.56 -10.93
C LEU A 97 3.55 -0.94 -10.76
N ALA A 98 2.49 -1.73 -10.73
CA ALA A 98 2.57 -3.18 -10.64
C ALA A 98 1.58 -3.80 -11.62
N HIS A 99 1.85 -5.03 -12.04
CA HIS A 99 0.97 -5.77 -12.94
C HIS A 99 0.78 -7.21 -12.46
N LEU A 100 -0.30 -7.81 -12.91
CA LEU A 100 -0.59 -9.23 -12.71
C LEU A 100 -1.09 -9.81 -14.02
N ALA A 101 -0.35 -10.75 -14.57
CA ALA A 101 -0.75 -11.48 -15.76
C ALA A 101 -1.39 -12.81 -15.35
N GLY A 102 -2.59 -13.07 -15.82
CA GLY A 102 -3.34 -14.27 -15.47
C GLY A 102 -3.78 -15.09 -16.66
N PRO A 103 -4.37 -16.25 -16.40
CA PRO A 103 -4.63 -16.85 -15.08
C PRO A 103 -3.37 -17.41 -14.40
N GLY A 104 -3.42 -17.47 -13.05
CA GLY A 104 -2.35 -18.09 -12.25
C GLY A 104 -1.09 -17.27 -12.05
N GLY A 105 -1.06 -16.01 -12.47
CA GLY A 105 0.06 -15.13 -12.27
C GLY A 105 0.16 -14.55 -10.86
N THR A 106 1.31 -13.99 -10.54
CA THR A 106 1.57 -13.26 -9.29
C THR A 106 1.87 -11.80 -9.61
N PRO A 107 1.56 -10.86 -8.67
CA PRO A 107 1.90 -9.46 -8.88
C PRO A 107 3.40 -9.25 -9.06
N SER A 108 3.76 -8.40 -10.00
CA SER A 108 5.15 -8.03 -10.29
C SER A 108 5.25 -6.54 -10.53
N ALA A 109 6.43 -5.98 -10.33
CA ALA A 109 6.68 -4.56 -10.59
C ALA A 109 6.65 -4.25 -12.08
N GLY A 110 6.16 -3.05 -12.44
CA GLY A 110 6.15 -2.55 -13.79
C GLY A 110 4.82 -2.74 -14.51
N ALA A 111 4.81 -2.40 -15.80
CA ALA A 111 3.64 -2.46 -16.66
C ALA A 111 3.44 -3.85 -17.27
N CYS A 112 2.23 -4.10 -17.78
CA CYS A 112 1.96 -5.26 -18.64
C CYS A 112 2.81 -5.20 -19.89
N GLN A 113 3.31 -6.32 -20.30
CA GLN A 113 4.07 -6.48 -21.53
C GLN A 113 3.23 -7.10 -22.64
#